data_d9908b6ff134aa5ab8ad579cf7123656
#
_entry.id   d9908b6ff134aa5ab8ad579cf7123656
#
_cell.length_a   1.000
_cell.length_b   1.000
_cell.length_c   1.000
_cell.angle_alpha   90.00
_cell.angle_beta   90.00
_cell.angle_gamma   90.00
#
_symmetry.space_group_name_H-M   'P 1'
#
loop_
_entity.id
_entity.type
_entity.pdbx_description
1 polymer ?
#
loop_
_entity_poly.entity_id
_entity_poly.type
_entity_poly.pdbx_seq_one_letter_code
_entity_poly.pdbx_strand_id
1 'polypeptide(L)'
;TAFTLTMVSQTMAQTKVEIGHLGDPVPYKALIADGSLEKATGWKIEWRQFASGAEVNAAMASGGIQISEIGSSPLSAGLSSGLPYQMVSAGKVIDSSEALVTRNGSGIDKPADLKGKRIAVPIGSTAHYSLMGALKLNGMTEKDVTLLGMSPAEIAAAWAQNAIDAAFVWVPVQAKLRENGKVLYTAGDVAKAAGFHTFNAWVANNKFAAENRDGLVKFLRANFEINADYHKNKAAWNADSQKVKAVAASVGVSPAAVVPMLDGTIYPDADLTMSANWMGGGAAKTIKGTAEFLKSAGRINKTADDYGQFVNPEFAKAAAGK
;
A
#
# COMPACT_ATOMS: atom_id res chain seq x y z
N THR A 1 62.21 2.63 21.09
CA THR A 1 61.48 2.26 19.85
C THR A 1 60.00 2.28 20.20
N ALA A 2 59.28 3.35 19.79
CA ALA A 2 57.82 3.46 19.95
C ALA A 2 57.14 2.77 18.77
N PHE A 3 56.32 1.78 19.04
CA PHE A 3 55.42 1.15 18.06
C PHE A 3 54.14 2.01 17.94
N THR A 4 54.00 2.75 16.85
CA THR A 4 52.75 3.45 16.50
C THR A 4 51.77 2.45 15.93
N LEU A 5 50.71 2.10 16.67
CA LEU A 5 49.62 1.27 16.18
C LEU A 5 48.72 2.17 15.29
N THR A 6 48.84 2.01 13.98
CA THR A 6 47.94 2.67 13.03
C THR A 6 46.61 1.86 13.03
N MET A 7 45.58 2.41 13.66
CA MET A 7 44.21 1.92 13.52
C MET A 7 43.74 2.20 12.07
N VAL A 8 43.72 1.18 11.24
CA VAL A 8 43.04 1.21 9.95
C VAL A 8 41.55 1.13 10.24
N SER A 9 40.88 2.27 10.17
CA SER A 9 39.40 2.33 10.20
C SER A 9 38.91 1.69 8.91
N GLN A 10 38.50 0.43 8.97
CA GLN A 10 37.76 -0.20 7.87
C GLN A 10 36.41 0.52 7.76
N THR A 11 36.29 1.37 6.77
CA THR A 11 34.96 1.88 6.31
C THR A 11 34.20 0.67 5.79
N MET A 12 33.31 0.12 6.62
CA MET A 12 32.38 -0.93 6.18
C MET A 12 31.55 -0.34 5.03
N ALA A 13 31.57 -1.00 3.89
CA ALA A 13 30.75 -0.60 2.74
C ALA A 13 29.27 -0.56 3.19
N GLN A 14 28.60 0.56 2.96
CA GLN A 14 27.21 0.74 3.31
C GLN A 14 26.34 -0.27 2.57
N THR A 15 25.45 -0.96 3.27
CA THR A 15 24.54 -1.95 2.66
C THR A 15 23.60 -1.23 1.68
N LYS A 16 23.62 -1.63 0.41
CA LYS A 16 22.73 -1.13 -0.62
C LYS A 16 21.41 -1.89 -0.57
N VAL A 17 20.29 -1.17 -0.49
CA VAL A 17 18.94 -1.74 -0.38
C VAL A 17 18.01 -1.08 -1.39
N GLU A 18 17.34 -1.88 -2.20
CA GLU A 18 16.29 -1.40 -3.09
C GLU A 18 14.93 -1.60 -2.44
N ILE A 19 14.17 -0.50 -2.28
CA ILE A 19 12.85 -0.51 -1.62
C ILE A 19 11.78 -0.06 -2.60
N GLY A 20 10.77 -0.91 -2.76
CA GLY A 20 9.59 -0.62 -3.58
C GLY A 20 8.55 0.21 -2.82
N HIS A 21 7.91 1.15 -3.53
CA HIS A 21 6.78 1.90 -3.02
C HIS A 21 5.74 2.16 -4.10
N LEU A 22 4.54 2.52 -3.68
CA LEU A 22 3.45 2.91 -4.58
C LEU A 22 3.38 4.44 -4.74
N GLY A 23 2.64 4.90 -5.73
CA GLY A 23 2.57 6.32 -6.11
C GLY A 23 1.57 7.15 -5.32
N ASP A 24 1.19 6.74 -4.11
CA ASP A 24 0.22 7.43 -3.26
C ASP A 24 0.88 8.28 -2.15
N PRO A 25 0.21 9.32 -1.64
CA PRO A 25 0.72 10.14 -0.56
C PRO A 25 0.63 9.39 0.77
N VAL A 26 1.76 9.21 1.43
CA VAL A 26 1.90 8.53 2.73
C VAL A 26 2.96 9.22 3.58
N PRO A 27 2.86 9.19 4.93
CA PRO A 27 3.76 9.93 5.81
C PRO A 27 5.25 9.59 5.63
N TYR A 28 5.61 8.32 5.40
CA TYR A 28 7.02 7.91 5.27
C TYR A 28 7.75 8.56 4.08
N LYS A 29 7.04 9.10 3.11
CA LYS A 29 7.67 9.83 1.99
C LYS A 29 8.38 11.11 2.45
N ALA A 30 8.00 11.67 3.59
CA ALA A 30 8.75 12.74 4.21
C ALA A 30 10.15 12.27 4.67
N LEU A 31 10.26 11.04 5.19
CA LEU A 31 11.53 10.44 5.61
C LEU A 31 12.45 10.08 4.42
N ILE A 32 11.87 9.85 3.25
CA ILE A 32 12.64 9.67 2.01
C ILE A 32 13.31 10.99 1.64
N ALA A 33 12.54 12.07 1.67
CA ALA A 33 12.99 13.37 1.19
C ALA A 33 14.09 13.99 2.06
N ASP A 34 14.08 13.74 3.38
CA ASP A 34 15.06 14.29 4.31
C ASP A 34 16.23 13.33 4.63
N GLY A 35 16.23 12.13 4.04
CA GLY A 35 17.27 11.12 4.25
C GLY A 35 17.26 10.46 5.63
N SER A 36 16.20 10.68 6.44
CA SER A 36 16.10 10.14 7.80
C SER A 36 16.16 8.60 7.82
N LEU A 37 15.59 7.93 6.84
CA LEU A 37 15.62 6.46 6.74
C LEU A 37 17.03 5.92 6.51
N GLU A 38 17.80 6.52 5.62
CA GLU A 38 19.19 6.12 5.39
C GLU A 38 20.06 6.35 6.66
N LYS A 39 19.85 7.50 7.31
CA LYS A 39 20.54 7.83 8.57
C LYS A 39 20.16 6.83 9.69
N ALA A 40 18.89 6.48 9.83
CA ALA A 40 18.43 5.56 10.87
C ALA A 40 18.93 4.13 10.66
N THR A 41 18.88 3.64 9.42
CA THR A 41 19.22 2.24 9.08
C THR A 41 20.71 2.02 8.84
N GLY A 42 21.44 3.06 8.43
CA GLY A 42 22.80 2.94 7.92
C GLY A 42 22.88 2.38 6.51
N TRP A 43 21.75 2.22 5.83
CA TRP A 43 21.67 1.73 4.46
C TRP A 43 21.88 2.86 3.44
N LYS A 44 22.28 2.48 2.23
CA LYS A 44 22.11 3.29 1.03
C LYS A 44 20.85 2.80 0.33
N ILE A 45 19.79 3.60 0.32
CA ILE A 45 18.46 3.18 -0.16
C ILE A 45 18.23 3.68 -1.58
N GLU A 46 17.89 2.77 -2.48
CA GLU A 46 17.35 3.10 -3.80
C GLU A 46 15.84 2.85 -3.79
N TRP A 47 15.06 3.91 -3.99
CA TRP A 47 13.60 3.85 -4.02
C TRP A 47 13.09 3.61 -5.43
N ARG A 48 12.21 2.61 -5.57
CA ARG A 48 11.59 2.27 -6.86
C ARG A 48 10.08 2.37 -6.75
N GLN A 49 9.49 3.25 -7.55
CA GLN A 49 8.04 3.37 -7.63
C GLN A 49 7.46 2.35 -8.59
N PHE A 50 6.40 1.69 -8.15
CA PHE A 50 5.61 0.74 -8.94
C PHE A 50 4.20 1.26 -9.14
N ALA A 51 3.61 0.96 -10.30
CA ALA A 51 2.23 1.34 -10.61
C ALA A 51 1.21 0.41 -9.96
N SER A 52 1.62 -0.80 -9.56
CA SER A 52 0.72 -1.81 -8.98
C SER A 52 1.46 -2.82 -8.09
N GLY A 53 0.71 -3.50 -7.22
CA GLY A 53 1.24 -4.61 -6.43
C GLY A 53 1.62 -5.85 -7.26
N ALA A 54 1.08 -5.99 -8.46
CA ALA A 54 1.50 -7.04 -9.39
C ALA A 54 2.95 -6.83 -9.88
N GLU A 55 3.32 -5.57 -10.16
CA GLU A 55 4.69 -5.20 -10.50
C GLU A 55 5.65 -5.39 -9.31
N VAL A 56 5.19 -5.06 -8.08
CA VAL A 56 5.94 -5.36 -6.85
C VAL A 56 6.21 -6.85 -6.74
N ASN A 57 5.21 -7.72 -6.97
CA ASN A 57 5.38 -9.17 -6.95
C ASN A 57 6.41 -9.65 -7.98
N ALA A 58 6.39 -9.11 -9.18
CA ALA A 58 7.37 -9.44 -10.21
C ALA A 58 8.80 -9.01 -9.80
N ALA A 59 8.95 -7.82 -9.22
CA ALA A 59 10.24 -7.33 -8.74
C ALA A 59 10.76 -8.14 -7.54
N MET A 60 9.89 -8.54 -6.60
CA MET A 60 10.25 -9.42 -5.50
C MET A 60 10.66 -10.83 -5.98
N ALA A 61 9.93 -11.38 -6.96
CA ALA A 61 10.22 -12.69 -7.54
C ALA A 61 11.59 -12.73 -8.24
N SER A 62 11.97 -11.64 -8.91
CA SER A 62 13.27 -11.50 -9.59
C SER A 62 14.44 -11.14 -8.65
N GLY A 63 14.16 -10.84 -7.38
CA GLY A 63 15.15 -10.30 -6.44
C GLY A 63 15.54 -8.85 -6.70
N GLY A 64 14.79 -8.15 -7.55
CA GLY A 64 15.06 -6.76 -7.94
C GLY A 64 14.77 -5.73 -6.84
N ILE A 65 14.09 -6.11 -5.76
CA ILE A 65 13.88 -5.31 -4.55
C ILE A 65 13.94 -6.20 -3.31
N GLN A 66 14.35 -5.66 -2.17
CA GLN A 66 14.48 -6.38 -0.91
C GLN A 66 13.31 -6.12 0.05
N ILE A 67 12.74 -4.93 0.02
CA ILE A 67 11.61 -4.49 0.85
C ILE A 67 10.60 -3.81 -0.07
N SER A 68 9.31 -3.92 0.23
CA SER A 68 8.29 -3.11 -0.45
C SER A 68 7.06 -2.91 0.41
N GLU A 69 6.37 -1.81 0.14
CA GLU A 69 4.95 -1.68 0.45
C GLU A 69 4.13 -2.42 -0.63
N ILE A 70 3.11 -3.18 -0.22
CA ILE A 70 2.24 -3.93 -1.13
C ILE A 70 0.82 -4.02 -0.58
N GLY A 71 -0.18 -3.91 -1.44
CA GLY A 71 -1.59 -4.07 -1.08
C GLY A 71 -1.96 -5.51 -0.71
N SER A 72 -2.94 -5.68 0.16
CA SER A 72 -3.38 -6.98 0.69
C SER A 72 -3.82 -7.99 -0.38
N SER A 73 -4.43 -7.54 -1.47
CA SER A 73 -4.84 -8.41 -2.57
C SER A 73 -3.63 -8.98 -3.33
N PRO A 74 -2.69 -8.18 -3.87
CA PRO A 74 -1.48 -8.72 -4.49
C PRO A 74 -0.57 -9.43 -3.49
N LEU A 75 -0.53 -9.05 -2.21
CA LEU A 75 0.15 -9.78 -1.14
C LEU A 75 -0.38 -11.21 -1.04
N SER A 76 -1.71 -11.35 -0.93
CA SER A 76 -2.37 -12.66 -0.85
C SER A 76 -2.07 -13.53 -2.07
N ALA A 77 -2.08 -12.94 -3.27
CA ALA A 77 -1.73 -13.64 -4.51
C ALA A 77 -0.26 -14.09 -4.54
N GLY A 78 0.67 -13.21 -4.16
CA GLY A 78 2.10 -13.50 -4.14
C GLY A 78 2.47 -14.60 -3.15
N LEU A 79 1.93 -14.54 -1.93
CA LEU A 79 2.15 -15.58 -0.90
C LEU A 79 1.53 -16.90 -1.32
N SER A 80 0.34 -16.90 -1.92
CA SER A 80 -0.29 -18.10 -2.47
C SER A 80 0.52 -18.74 -3.60
N SER A 81 1.25 -17.92 -4.36
CA SER A 81 2.15 -18.40 -5.42
C SER A 81 3.49 -18.93 -4.90
N GLY A 82 3.80 -18.68 -3.62
CA GLY A 82 5.05 -19.12 -2.98
C GLY A 82 6.22 -18.16 -3.21
N LEU A 83 5.95 -16.86 -3.41
CA LEU A 83 7.01 -15.86 -3.52
C LEU A 83 7.83 -15.77 -2.23
N PRO A 84 9.17 -15.58 -2.32
CA PRO A 84 10.09 -15.71 -1.20
C PRO A 84 10.18 -14.45 -0.33
N TYR A 85 9.04 -13.95 0.13
CA TYR A 85 8.96 -12.81 1.05
C TYR A 85 7.94 -13.06 2.16
N GLN A 86 7.99 -12.24 3.18
CA GLN A 86 7.11 -12.29 4.35
C GLN A 86 6.59 -10.89 4.69
N MET A 87 5.41 -10.81 5.28
CA MET A 87 4.90 -9.60 5.89
C MET A 87 5.63 -9.34 7.21
N VAL A 88 6.23 -8.17 7.34
CA VAL A 88 7.01 -7.76 8.52
C VAL A 88 6.32 -6.66 9.32
N SER A 89 5.34 -5.96 8.74
CA SER A 89 4.53 -4.95 9.42
C SER A 89 3.27 -4.62 8.62
N ALA A 90 2.24 -4.09 9.31
CA ALA A 90 1.20 -3.31 8.65
C ALA A 90 1.79 -1.98 8.15
N GLY A 91 1.40 -1.54 6.96
CA GLY A 91 1.84 -0.27 6.37
C GLY A 91 0.76 0.81 6.49
N LYS A 92 -0.44 0.52 5.99
CA LYS A 92 -1.61 1.40 6.09
C LYS A 92 -2.91 0.61 5.96
N VAL A 93 -3.99 1.13 6.58
CA VAL A 93 -5.35 0.62 6.40
C VAL A 93 -6.09 1.53 5.44
N ILE A 94 -6.63 0.96 4.38
CA ILE A 94 -7.25 1.72 3.30
C ILE A 94 -8.71 2.00 3.67
N ASP A 95 -9.13 3.25 3.54
CA ASP A 95 -10.50 3.71 3.75
C ASP A 95 -10.96 4.54 2.55
N SER A 96 -11.17 5.83 2.71
CA SER A 96 -11.66 6.71 1.63
C SER A 96 -10.57 7.17 0.64
N SER A 97 -9.30 6.81 0.88
CA SER A 97 -8.21 7.02 -0.07
C SER A 97 -8.32 6.18 -1.35
N GLU A 98 -9.08 5.08 -1.31
CA GLU A 98 -9.51 4.33 -2.50
C GLU A 98 -11.03 4.41 -2.64
N ALA A 99 -11.53 4.71 -3.83
CA ALA A 99 -12.97 4.81 -4.05
C ALA A 99 -13.38 4.49 -5.48
N LEU A 100 -14.61 4.00 -5.62
CA LEU A 100 -15.34 3.96 -6.88
C LEU A 100 -15.93 5.33 -7.16
N VAL A 101 -15.36 6.03 -8.12
CA VAL A 101 -15.81 7.33 -8.59
C VAL A 101 -16.58 7.15 -9.90
N THR A 102 -17.80 7.67 -9.97
CA THR A 102 -18.64 7.69 -11.17
C THR A 102 -18.57 9.07 -11.79
N ARG A 103 -18.44 9.14 -13.13
CA ARG A 103 -18.35 10.40 -13.84
C ARG A 103 -19.72 11.08 -13.92
N ASN A 104 -19.74 12.38 -13.73
CA ASN A 104 -20.96 13.17 -13.92
C ASN A 104 -21.48 13.01 -15.36
N GLY A 105 -22.78 12.76 -15.51
CA GLY A 105 -23.39 12.52 -16.81
C GLY A 105 -23.19 11.10 -17.38
N SER A 106 -22.57 10.16 -16.65
CA SER A 106 -22.42 8.76 -17.07
C SER A 106 -23.73 7.94 -16.95
N GLY A 107 -24.78 8.51 -16.33
CA GLY A 107 -26.01 7.80 -16.02
C GLY A 107 -25.86 6.77 -14.91
N ILE A 108 -24.89 6.95 -14.01
CA ILE A 108 -24.72 6.14 -12.80
C ILE A 108 -25.11 7.02 -11.61
N ASP A 109 -26.32 6.86 -11.11
CA ASP A 109 -26.85 7.60 -9.97
C ASP A 109 -26.92 6.75 -8.70
N LYS A 110 -27.04 5.44 -8.87
CA LYS A 110 -27.10 4.43 -7.81
C LYS A 110 -26.29 3.18 -8.21
N PRO A 111 -25.96 2.31 -7.28
CA PRO A 111 -25.13 1.12 -7.56
C PRO A 111 -25.68 0.19 -8.66
N ALA A 112 -27.00 0.04 -8.76
CA ALA A 112 -27.61 -0.79 -9.80
C ALA A 112 -27.32 -0.30 -11.24
N ASP A 113 -27.02 1.00 -11.40
CA ASP A 113 -26.73 1.58 -12.71
C ASP A 113 -25.32 1.27 -13.22
N LEU A 114 -24.50 0.59 -12.42
CA LEU A 114 -23.17 0.07 -12.83
C LEU A 114 -23.27 -0.99 -13.93
N LYS A 115 -24.44 -1.67 -14.06
CA LYS A 115 -24.60 -2.75 -15.02
C LYS A 115 -24.37 -2.25 -16.45
N GLY A 116 -23.51 -2.95 -17.19
CA GLY A 116 -23.13 -2.61 -18.56
C GLY A 116 -22.19 -1.42 -18.72
N LYS A 117 -21.80 -0.74 -17.61
CA LYS A 117 -20.93 0.44 -17.66
C LYS A 117 -19.46 0.06 -17.81
N ARG A 118 -18.68 1.00 -18.38
CA ARG A 118 -17.22 0.88 -18.55
C ARG A 118 -16.55 1.31 -17.25
N ILE A 119 -16.03 0.32 -16.50
CA ILE A 119 -15.41 0.57 -15.19
C ILE A 119 -13.93 0.22 -15.29
N ALA A 120 -13.07 1.20 -15.05
CA ALA A 120 -11.63 1.01 -15.04
C ALA A 120 -11.12 0.72 -13.62
N VAL A 121 -10.12 -0.16 -13.53
CA VAL A 121 -9.47 -0.53 -12.28
C VAL A 121 -8.10 -1.13 -12.53
N PRO A 122 -7.09 -0.91 -11.67
CA PRO A 122 -5.84 -1.67 -11.73
C PRO A 122 -6.08 -3.12 -11.31
N ILE A 123 -6.03 -4.02 -12.28
CA ILE A 123 -6.35 -5.45 -12.07
C ILE A 123 -5.41 -6.07 -11.02
N GLY A 124 -5.96 -6.88 -10.11
CA GLY A 124 -5.23 -7.56 -9.04
C GLY A 124 -4.86 -6.67 -7.84
N SER A 125 -5.24 -5.38 -7.86
CA SER A 125 -5.01 -4.45 -6.75
C SER A 125 -6.06 -4.57 -5.63
N THR A 126 -5.84 -3.84 -4.54
CA THR A 126 -6.83 -3.62 -3.47
C THR A 126 -8.10 -2.95 -3.99
N ALA A 127 -7.96 -1.97 -4.90
CA ALA A 127 -9.09 -1.31 -5.57
C ALA A 127 -9.93 -2.30 -6.40
N HIS A 128 -9.28 -3.25 -7.10
CA HIS A 128 -9.99 -4.31 -7.82
C HIS A 128 -10.75 -5.24 -6.85
N TYR A 129 -10.12 -5.63 -5.74
CA TYR A 129 -10.77 -6.43 -4.70
C TYR A 129 -11.98 -5.70 -4.10
N SER A 130 -11.85 -4.40 -3.80
CA SER A 130 -12.96 -3.57 -3.33
C SER A 130 -14.06 -3.41 -4.38
N LEU A 131 -13.71 -3.28 -5.68
CA LEU A 131 -14.70 -3.25 -6.76
C LEU A 131 -15.51 -4.55 -6.82
N MET A 132 -14.86 -5.72 -6.74
CA MET A 132 -15.56 -6.99 -6.67
C MET A 132 -16.51 -7.07 -5.48
N GLY A 133 -16.11 -6.54 -4.32
CA GLY A 133 -16.96 -6.40 -3.15
C GLY A 133 -18.17 -5.49 -3.38
N ALA A 134 -17.96 -4.33 -3.99
CA ALA A 134 -19.02 -3.38 -4.34
C ALA A 134 -20.04 -3.98 -5.33
N LEU A 135 -19.57 -4.69 -6.34
CA LEU A 135 -20.45 -5.42 -7.28
C LEU A 135 -21.25 -6.49 -6.56
N LYS A 136 -20.60 -7.31 -5.72
CA LYS A 136 -21.26 -8.38 -4.94
C LYS A 136 -22.35 -7.82 -4.01
N LEU A 137 -22.14 -6.68 -3.35
CA LEU A 137 -23.14 -6.01 -2.53
C LEU A 137 -24.44 -5.71 -3.30
N ASN A 138 -24.33 -5.55 -4.62
CA ASN A 138 -25.45 -5.20 -5.50
C ASN A 138 -25.90 -6.39 -6.39
N GLY A 139 -25.56 -7.63 -6.01
CA GLY A 139 -25.94 -8.82 -6.75
C GLY A 139 -25.29 -8.95 -8.12
N MET A 140 -24.19 -8.23 -8.35
CA MET A 140 -23.45 -8.22 -9.61
C MET A 140 -22.10 -8.91 -9.47
N THR A 141 -21.53 -9.25 -10.62
CA THR A 141 -20.18 -9.76 -10.80
C THR A 141 -19.45 -8.91 -11.84
N GLU A 142 -18.18 -9.17 -12.07
CA GLU A 142 -17.40 -8.49 -13.12
C GLU A 142 -17.97 -8.73 -14.54
N LYS A 143 -18.76 -9.80 -14.74
CA LYS A 143 -19.41 -10.10 -16.02
C LYS A 143 -20.59 -9.17 -16.34
N ASP A 144 -21.10 -8.49 -15.32
CA ASP A 144 -22.23 -7.56 -15.46
C ASP A 144 -21.78 -6.14 -15.87
N VAL A 145 -20.48 -5.89 -15.94
CA VAL A 145 -19.88 -4.61 -16.31
C VAL A 145 -18.85 -4.78 -17.41
N THR A 146 -18.49 -3.71 -18.10
CA THR A 146 -17.33 -3.70 -19.00
C THR A 146 -16.09 -3.33 -18.18
N LEU A 147 -15.42 -4.35 -17.64
CA LEU A 147 -14.23 -4.15 -16.81
C LEU A 147 -13.01 -3.83 -17.69
N LEU A 148 -12.32 -2.72 -17.37
CA LEU A 148 -11.14 -2.25 -18.08
C LEU A 148 -9.94 -2.23 -17.14
N GLY A 149 -8.96 -3.11 -17.41
CA GLY A 149 -7.69 -3.15 -16.67
C GLY A 149 -6.80 -2.00 -17.11
N MET A 150 -6.58 -1.04 -16.22
CA MET A 150 -5.79 0.17 -16.49
C MET A 150 -4.94 0.52 -15.27
N SER A 151 -3.71 1.00 -15.49
CA SER A 151 -2.92 1.64 -14.45
C SER A 151 -3.56 2.96 -13.99
N PRO A 152 -3.20 3.51 -12.83
CA PRO A 152 -3.74 4.81 -12.39
C PRO A 152 -3.53 5.94 -13.41
N ALA A 153 -2.38 5.98 -14.09
CA ALA A 153 -2.09 6.99 -15.12
C ALA A 153 -3.01 6.82 -16.35
N GLU A 154 -3.24 5.59 -16.80
CA GLU A 154 -4.17 5.29 -17.91
C GLU A 154 -5.62 5.63 -17.52
N ILE A 155 -6.04 5.37 -16.27
CA ILE A 155 -7.34 5.76 -15.75
C ILE A 155 -7.52 7.29 -15.83
N ALA A 156 -6.52 8.06 -15.40
CA ALA A 156 -6.58 9.53 -15.46
C ALA A 156 -6.71 10.03 -16.91
N ALA A 157 -5.97 9.41 -17.84
CA ALA A 157 -6.04 9.74 -19.28
C ALA A 157 -7.40 9.37 -19.90
N ALA A 158 -7.90 8.15 -19.65
CA ALA A 158 -9.18 7.67 -20.14
C ALA A 158 -10.36 8.48 -19.59
N TRP A 159 -10.27 8.91 -18.33
CA TRP A 159 -11.26 9.79 -17.70
C TRP A 159 -11.32 11.15 -18.38
N ALA A 160 -10.17 11.77 -18.66
CA ALA A 160 -10.09 13.06 -19.34
C ALA A 160 -10.70 13.00 -20.76
N GLN A 161 -10.62 11.85 -21.41
CA GLN A 161 -11.19 11.60 -22.75
C GLN A 161 -12.63 11.10 -22.74
N ASN A 162 -13.29 11.02 -21.58
CA ASN A 162 -14.62 10.42 -21.43
C ASN A 162 -14.73 8.97 -21.93
N ALA A 163 -13.62 8.23 -21.91
CA ALA A 163 -13.54 6.85 -22.40
C ALA A 163 -14.06 5.82 -21.39
N ILE A 164 -14.23 6.20 -20.12
CA ILE A 164 -14.74 5.36 -19.02
C ILE A 164 -15.86 6.07 -18.26
N ASP A 165 -16.77 5.30 -17.67
CA ASP A 165 -17.95 5.78 -16.96
C ASP A 165 -17.70 5.86 -15.45
N ALA A 166 -16.86 4.98 -14.93
CA ALA A 166 -16.44 4.92 -13.53
C ALA A 166 -15.04 4.35 -13.40
N ALA A 167 -14.40 4.57 -12.26
CA ALA A 167 -13.15 3.91 -11.92
C ALA A 167 -13.04 3.68 -10.42
N PHE A 168 -12.50 2.53 -10.01
CA PHE A 168 -12.06 2.29 -8.64
C PHE A 168 -10.54 2.45 -8.60
N VAL A 169 -10.07 3.47 -7.90
CA VAL A 169 -8.65 3.84 -7.87
C VAL A 169 -8.33 4.62 -6.59
N TRP A 170 -7.06 4.73 -6.28
CA TRP A 170 -6.56 5.46 -5.11
C TRP A 170 -6.09 6.88 -5.45
N VAL A 171 -5.88 7.68 -4.40
CA VAL A 171 -5.29 9.01 -4.50
C VAL A 171 -3.83 8.93 -5.03
N PRO A 172 -3.34 9.90 -5.80
CA PRO A 172 -3.98 11.17 -6.14
C PRO A 172 -5.00 11.10 -7.29
N VAL A 173 -5.02 10.03 -8.08
CA VAL A 173 -5.92 9.92 -9.25
C VAL A 173 -7.38 9.98 -8.81
N GLN A 174 -7.76 9.24 -7.79
CA GLN A 174 -9.12 9.27 -7.23
C GLN A 174 -9.60 10.71 -6.91
N ALA A 175 -8.74 11.52 -6.28
CA ALA A 175 -9.07 12.90 -5.96
C ALA A 175 -9.30 13.75 -7.23
N LYS A 176 -8.50 13.52 -8.28
CA LYS A 176 -8.69 14.20 -9.56
C LYS A 176 -10.00 13.80 -10.25
N LEU A 177 -10.38 12.52 -10.20
CA LEU A 177 -11.65 12.07 -10.79
C LEU A 177 -12.85 12.73 -10.12
N ARG A 178 -12.76 13.06 -8.83
CA ARG A 178 -13.82 13.72 -8.06
C ARG A 178 -14.08 15.17 -8.48
N GLU A 179 -13.21 15.81 -9.23
CA GLU A 179 -13.43 17.17 -9.73
C GLU A 179 -14.65 17.24 -10.66
N ASN A 180 -14.96 16.16 -11.39
CA ASN A 180 -16.12 16.04 -12.26
C ASN A 180 -16.85 14.69 -12.11
N GLY A 181 -16.75 14.10 -10.94
CA GLY A 181 -17.37 12.84 -10.56
C GLY A 181 -17.83 12.82 -9.11
N LYS A 182 -18.55 11.78 -8.75
CA LYS A 182 -19.02 11.52 -7.39
C LYS A 182 -18.54 10.15 -6.90
N VAL A 183 -18.23 10.06 -5.61
CA VAL A 183 -17.94 8.77 -4.96
C VAL A 183 -19.24 7.99 -4.80
N LEU A 184 -19.23 6.75 -5.29
CA LEU A 184 -20.33 5.81 -5.10
C LEU A 184 -20.07 4.88 -3.90
N TYR A 185 -18.83 4.41 -3.75
CA TYR A 185 -18.33 3.62 -2.63
C TYR A 185 -16.88 4.00 -2.33
N THR A 186 -16.54 4.08 -1.06
CA THR A 186 -15.13 4.01 -0.62
C THR A 186 -14.74 2.57 -0.36
N ALA A 187 -13.44 2.26 -0.29
CA ALA A 187 -12.97 0.95 0.15
C ALA A 187 -13.43 0.65 1.59
N GLY A 188 -13.49 1.67 2.47
CA GLY A 188 -14.03 1.55 3.81
C GLY A 188 -15.52 1.20 3.85
N ASP A 189 -16.34 1.77 2.96
CA ASP A 189 -17.76 1.40 2.84
C ASP A 189 -17.91 -0.07 2.47
N VAL A 190 -17.14 -0.54 1.49
CA VAL A 190 -17.17 -1.93 1.04
C VAL A 190 -16.65 -2.87 2.12
N ALA A 191 -15.59 -2.49 2.84
CA ALA A 191 -15.08 -3.26 3.97
C ALA A 191 -16.13 -3.43 5.07
N LYS A 192 -16.80 -2.35 5.44
CA LYS A 192 -17.83 -2.33 6.48
C LYS A 192 -19.07 -3.12 6.07
N ALA A 193 -19.52 -3.00 4.83
CA ALA A 193 -20.76 -3.61 4.35
C ALA A 193 -20.60 -5.09 3.93
N ALA A 194 -19.45 -5.48 3.43
CA ALA A 194 -19.23 -6.80 2.82
C ALA A 194 -18.01 -7.56 3.38
N GLY A 195 -17.28 -6.99 4.33
CA GLY A 195 -16.08 -7.62 4.90
C GLY A 195 -14.85 -7.62 3.99
N PHE A 196 -14.85 -6.83 2.90
CA PHE A 196 -13.73 -6.71 1.97
C PHE A 196 -12.69 -5.71 2.50
N HIS A 197 -12.03 -6.06 3.60
CA HIS A 197 -10.99 -5.22 4.20
C HIS A 197 -9.75 -5.16 3.34
N THR A 198 -9.24 -3.96 3.10
CA THR A 198 -8.01 -3.72 2.34
C THR A 198 -6.99 -2.92 3.17
N PHE A 199 -5.73 -3.28 3.00
CA PHE A 199 -4.61 -2.63 3.66
C PHE A 199 -3.35 -2.77 2.79
N ASN A 200 -2.31 -1.99 3.08
CA ASN A 200 -0.98 -2.29 2.60
C ASN A 200 -0.11 -2.82 3.74
N ALA A 201 0.77 -3.72 3.39
CA ALA A 201 1.78 -4.28 4.28
C ALA A 201 3.18 -3.84 3.86
N TRP A 202 4.10 -3.78 4.80
CA TRP A 202 5.52 -3.86 4.52
C TRP A 202 5.92 -5.33 4.44
N VAL A 203 6.52 -5.69 3.32
CA VAL A 203 7.07 -7.03 3.09
C VAL A 203 8.58 -6.96 2.88
N ALA A 204 9.27 -8.00 3.27
CA ALA A 204 10.70 -8.14 3.05
C ALA A 204 11.03 -9.53 2.48
N ASN A 205 11.98 -9.60 1.56
CA ASN A 205 12.53 -10.87 1.10
C ASN A 205 13.06 -11.68 2.29
N ASN A 206 12.77 -12.98 2.33
CA ASN A 206 13.07 -13.83 3.49
C ASN A 206 14.56 -13.86 3.82
N LYS A 207 15.42 -14.00 2.82
CA LYS A 207 16.88 -14.00 3.00
C LYS A 207 17.38 -12.64 3.49
N PHE A 208 16.96 -11.58 2.83
CA PHE A 208 17.33 -10.22 3.22
C PHE A 208 16.92 -9.90 4.66
N ALA A 209 15.70 -10.24 5.06
CA ALA A 209 15.20 -10.02 6.42
C ALA A 209 16.02 -10.74 7.48
N ALA A 210 16.45 -11.99 7.20
CA ALA A 210 17.30 -12.76 8.10
C ALA A 210 18.71 -12.14 8.24
N GLU A 211 19.30 -11.68 7.14
CA GLU A 211 20.66 -11.13 7.09
C GLU A 211 20.76 -9.66 7.58
N ASN A 212 19.63 -8.90 7.55
CA ASN A 212 19.61 -7.46 7.80
C ASN A 212 18.60 -7.05 8.89
N ARG A 213 18.44 -7.90 9.92
CA ARG A 213 17.44 -7.75 10.98
C ARG A 213 17.46 -6.36 11.64
N ASP A 214 18.63 -5.89 12.05
CA ASP A 214 18.74 -4.61 12.78
C ASP A 214 18.36 -3.40 11.92
N GLY A 215 18.78 -3.39 10.66
CA GLY A 215 18.38 -2.35 9.71
C GLY A 215 16.87 -2.36 9.46
N LEU A 216 16.27 -3.55 9.28
CA LEU A 216 14.83 -3.70 9.06
C LEU A 216 14.02 -3.24 10.29
N VAL A 217 14.47 -3.56 11.50
CA VAL A 217 13.86 -3.08 12.76
C VAL A 217 13.90 -1.55 12.85
N LYS A 218 15.05 -0.93 12.52
CA LYS A 218 15.19 0.54 12.49
C LYS A 218 14.31 1.19 11.42
N PHE A 219 14.21 0.57 10.25
CA PHE A 219 13.33 1.01 9.18
C PHE A 219 11.85 1.03 9.63
N LEU A 220 11.38 -0.04 10.25
CA LEU A 220 10.01 -0.12 10.76
C LEU A 220 9.76 0.86 11.89
N ARG A 221 10.73 1.04 12.80
CA ARG A 221 10.64 2.01 13.90
C ARG A 221 10.44 3.43 13.38
N ALA A 222 11.23 3.85 12.39
CA ALA A 222 11.10 5.18 11.78
C ALA A 222 9.71 5.36 11.13
N ASN A 223 9.16 4.30 10.50
CA ASN A 223 7.79 4.32 9.98
C ASN A 223 6.75 4.46 11.10
N PHE A 224 6.91 3.75 12.22
CA PHE A 224 5.99 3.89 13.36
C PHE A 224 6.03 5.28 13.96
N GLU A 225 7.20 5.87 14.09
CA GLU A 225 7.40 7.21 14.64
C GLU A 225 6.76 8.30 13.78
N ILE A 226 6.92 8.25 12.45
CA ILE A 226 6.28 9.23 11.56
C ILE A 226 4.76 9.07 11.51
N ASN A 227 4.25 7.83 11.58
CA ASN A 227 2.82 7.56 11.66
C ASN A 227 2.24 8.07 12.99
N ALA A 228 2.93 7.83 14.11
CA ALA A 228 2.55 8.36 15.42
C ALA A 228 2.58 9.89 15.44
N ASP A 229 3.57 10.52 14.81
CA ASP A 229 3.65 11.99 14.67
C ASP A 229 2.44 12.52 13.86
N TYR A 230 2.09 11.87 12.75
CA TYR A 230 0.91 12.24 11.98
C TYR A 230 -0.36 12.23 12.84
N HIS A 231 -0.57 11.20 13.65
CA HIS A 231 -1.76 11.10 14.50
C HIS A 231 -1.77 12.11 15.65
N LYS A 232 -0.64 12.26 16.35
CA LYS A 232 -0.53 13.11 17.54
C LYS A 232 -0.48 14.59 17.20
N ASN A 233 0.13 14.94 16.06
CA ASN A 233 0.41 16.30 15.66
C ASN A 233 -0.28 16.67 14.34
N LYS A 234 -1.49 16.16 14.10
CA LYS A 234 -2.21 16.29 12.84
C LYS A 234 -2.32 17.74 12.34
N ALA A 235 -2.50 18.71 13.23
CA ALA A 235 -2.53 20.13 12.88
C ALA A 235 -1.21 20.66 12.29
N ALA A 236 -0.08 20.04 12.62
CA ALA A 236 1.23 20.37 12.06
C ALA A 236 1.46 19.76 10.67
N TRP A 237 0.60 18.82 10.24
CA TRP A 237 0.62 18.24 8.89
C TRP A 237 -0.28 19.06 7.94
N ASN A 238 0.02 20.34 7.81
CA ASN A 238 -0.67 21.29 6.96
C ASN A 238 0.17 21.63 5.71
N ALA A 239 -0.42 22.39 4.79
CA ALA A 239 0.21 22.72 3.50
C ALA A 239 1.55 23.48 3.62
N ASP A 240 1.79 24.16 4.73
CA ASP A 240 3.03 24.93 4.96
C ASP A 240 4.17 24.07 5.53
N SER A 241 3.85 22.89 6.09
CA SER A 241 4.86 22.01 6.70
C SER A 241 5.80 21.40 5.67
N GLN A 242 7.08 21.24 6.04
CA GLN A 242 8.07 20.60 5.18
C GLN A 242 7.72 19.14 4.89
N LYS A 243 7.13 18.43 5.85
CA LYS A 243 6.69 17.04 5.68
C LYS A 243 5.63 16.92 4.57
N VAL A 244 4.59 17.76 4.61
CA VAL A 244 3.53 17.76 3.58
C VAL A 244 4.06 18.21 2.23
N LYS A 245 4.96 19.21 2.18
CA LYS A 245 5.64 19.63 0.94
C LYS A 245 6.46 18.50 0.32
N ALA A 246 7.17 17.73 1.15
CA ALA A 246 7.93 16.57 0.69
C ALA A 246 7.03 15.46 0.14
N VAL A 247 5.95 15.11 0.86
CA VAL A 247 4.95 14.14 0.37
C VAL A 247 4.32 14.62 -0.95
N ALA A 248 3.93 15.90 -1.03
CA ALA A 248 3.33 16.49 -2.22
C ALA A 248 4.26 16.40 -3.45
N ALA A 249 5.52 16.75 -3.28
CA ALA A 249 6.54 16.65 -4.33
C ALA A 249 6.72 15.21 -4.82
N SER A 250 6.66 14.22 -3.89
CA SER A 250 6.84 12.79 -4.23
C SER A 250 5.70 12.21 -5.08
N VAL A 251 4.52 12.83 -5.07
CA VAL A 251 3.33 12.35 -5.82
C VAL A 251 2.84 13.35 -6.87
N GLY A 252 3.56 14.46 -7.05
CA GLY A 252 3.31 15.43 -8.12
C GLY A 252 2.03 16.26 -7.96
N VAL A 253 1.61 16.56 -6.71
CA VAL A 253 0.44 17.40 -6.42
C VAL A 253 0.80 18.57 -5.53
N SER A 254 -0.12 19.54 -5.35
CA SER A 254 0.13 20.66 -4.45
C SER A 254 0.08 20.22 -2.96
N PRO A 255 0.82 20.89 -2.06
CA PRO A 255 0.74 20.59 -0.63
C PRO A 255 -0.67 20.67 -0.06
N ALA A 256 -1.48 21.63 -0.50
CA ALA A 256 -2.88 21.77 -0.07
C ALA A 256 -3.74 20.56 -0.49
N ALA A 257 -3.47 19.96 -1.65
CA ALA A 257 -4.18 18.77 -2.12
C ALA A 257 -3.79 17.49 -1.34
N VAL A 258 -2.56 17.41 -0.82
CA VAL A 258 -2.10 16.25 -0.05
C VAL A 258 -2.82 16.11 1.28
N VAL A 259 -3.09 17.21 1.97
CA VAL A 259 -3.67 17.18 3.33
C VAL A 259 -4.95 16.33 3.39
N PRO A 260 -5.99 16.55 2.58
CA PRO A 260 -7.18 15.71 2.61
C PRO A 260 -6.94 14.28 2.08
N MET A 261 -5.90 14.05 1.25
CA MET A 261 -5.58 12.71 0.76
C MET A 261 -5.03 11.82 1.86
N LEU A 262 -4.23 12.39 2.78
CA LEU A 262 -3.70 11.67 3.94
C LEU A 262 -4.81 11.21 4.88
N ASP A 263 -5.90 11.97 5.01
CA ASP A 263 -7.00 11.67 5.92
C ASP A 263 -7.83 10.45 5.54
N GLY A 264 -7.75 10.02 4.29
CA GLY A 264 -8.47 8.85 3.78
C GLY A 264 -7.82 7.49 4.11
N THR A 265 -6.81 7.49 4.97
CA THR A 265 -6.00 6.31 5.30
C THR A 265 -5.63 6.32 6.78
N ILE A 266 -5.66 5.16 7.43
CA ILE A 266 -5.12 4.98 8.77
C ILE A 266 -3.69 4.47 8.65
N TYR A 267 -2.74 5.15 9.29
CA TYR A 267 -1.32 4.78 9.29
C TYR A 267 -0.97 4.14 10.64
N PRO A 268 -0.79 2.80 10.70
CA PRO A 268 -0.52 2.12 11.96
C PRO A 268 0.81 2.58 12.58
N ASP A 269 0.73 3.03 13.81
CA ASP A 269 1.89 3.18 14.71
C ASP A 269 2.26 1.83 15.35
N ALA A 270 3.18 1.83 16.29
CA ALA A 270 3.64 0.62 16.96
C ALA A 270 2.49 -0.13 17.67
N ASP A 271 1.60 0.59 18.36
CA ASP A 271 0.53 -0.03 19.15
C ASP A 271 -0.55 -0.63 18.25
N LEU A 272 -1.00 0.11 17.26
CA LEU A 272 -1.98 -0.39 16.30
C LEU A 272 -1.41 -1.57 15.50
N THR A 273 -0.14 -1.48 15.05
CA THR A 273 0.52 -2.58 14.31
C THR A 273 0.56 -3.86 15.15
N MET A 274 0.87 -3.77 16.44
CA MET A 274 0.97 -4.95 17.32
C MET A 274 -0.38 -5.44 17.85
N SER A 275 -1.48 -4.77 17.53
CA SER A 275 -2.82 -5.17 17.96
C SER A 275 -3.23 -6.53 17.38
N ALA A 276 -4.26 -7.14 18.02
CA ALA A 276 -4.83 -8.41 17.59
C ALA A 276 -5.37 -8.40 16.16
N ASN A 277 -5.76 -7.24 15.64
CA ASN A 277 -6.27 -7.10 14.28
C ASN A 277 -5.16 -7.17 13.21
N TRP A 278 -3.89 -6.93 13.60
CA TRP A 278 -2.76 -6.89 12.67
C TRP A 278 -1.73 -7.96 13.01
N MET A 279 -0.54 -7.57 13.46
CA MET A 279 0.56 -8.52 13.71
C MET A 279 0.27 -9.47 14.89
N GLY A 280 -0.74 -9.19 15.72
CA GLY A 280 -1.25 -10.10 16.74
C GLY A 280 -2.11 -11.28 16.21
N GLY A 281 -2.14 -11.50 14.88
CA GLY A 281 -2.78 -12.65 14.23
C GLY A 281 -3.90 -12.31 13.25
N GLY A 282 -4.49 -11.11 13.31
CA GLY A 282 -5.58 -10.69 12.44
C GLY A 282 -5.17 -10.53 10.98
N ALA A 283 -3.94 -10.06 10.72
CA ALA A 283 -3.41 -9.93 9.36
C ALA A 283 -3.43 -11.26 8.60
N ALA A 284 -2.97 -12.34 9.20
CA ALA A 284 -2.99 -13.67 8.58
C ALA A 284 -4.40 -14.13 8.19
N LYS A 285 -5.40 -13.85 9.04
CA LYS A 285 -6.81 -14.16 8.76
C LYS A 285 -7.34 -13.35 7.58
N THR A 286 -7.04 -12.05 7.53
CA THR A 286 -7.47 -11.18 6.44
C THR A 286 -6.81 -11.58 5.11
N ILE A 287 -5.50 -11.88 5.12
CA ILE A 287 -4.77 -12.38 3.94
C ILE A 287 -5.39 -13.69 3.45
N LYS A 288 -5.69 -14.63 4.36
CA LYS A 288 -6.34 -15.92 4.02
C LYS A 288 -7.70 -15.70 3.38
N GLY A 289 -8.58 -14.91 4.00
CA GLY A 289 -9.92 -14.63 3.46
C GLY A 289 -9.86 -13.95 2.09
N THR A 290 -8.91 -13.02 1.89
CA THR A 290 -8.66 -12.39 0.59
C THR A 290 -8.22 -13.44 -0.44
N ALA A 291 -7.29 -14.33 -0.10
CA ALA A 291 -6.80 -15.37 -1.01
C ALA A 291 -7.91 -16.37 -1.39
N GLU A 292 -8.71 -16.81 -0.40
CA GLU A 292 -9.86 -17.70 -0.64
C GLU A 292 -10.88 -17.07 -1.60
N PHE A 293 -11.19 -15.78 -1.40
CA PHE A 293 -12.07 -15.07 -2.31
C PHE A 293 -11.46 -14.93 -3.71
N LEU A 294 -10.19 -14.53 -3.84
CA LEU A 294 -9.51 -14.42 -5.12
C LEU A 294 -9.48 -15.76 -5.87
N LYS A 295 -9.30 -16.87 -5.15
CA LYS A 295 -9.39 -18.21 -5.73
C LYS A 295 -10.81 -18.52 -6.24
N SER A 296 -11.83 -18.24 -5.45
CA SER A 296 -13.23 -18.44 -5.84
C SER A 296 -13.64 -17.60 -7.04
N ALA A 297 -13.05 -16.42 -7.19
CA ALA A 297 -13.24 -15.52 -8.32
C ALA A 297 -12.36 -15.87 -9.55
N GLY A 298 -11.57 -16.94 -9.47
CA GLY A 298 -10.69 -17.38 -10.56
C GLY A 298 -9.50 -16.46 -10.82
N ARG A 299 -9.11 -15.63 -9.83
CA ARG A 299 -7.99 -14.68 -9.93
C ARG A 299 -6.65 -15.28 -9.52
N ILE A 300 -6.68 -16.32 -8.70
CA ILE A 300 -5.52 -17.15 -8.35
C ILE A 300 -5.91 -18.63 -8.41
N ASN A 301 -4.95 -19.52 -8.65
CA ASN A 301 -5.21 -20.93 -8.84
C ASN A 301 -5.14 -21.76 -7.55
N LYS A 302 -4.39 -21.28 -6.55
CA LYS A 302 -4.16 -21.98 -5.29
C LYS A 302 -4.13 -21.03 -4.10
N THR A 303 -4.35 -21.56 -2.90
CA THR A 303 -4.18 -20.90 -1.62
C THR A 303 -3.18 -21.70 -0.79
N ALA A 304 -2.56 -21.07 0.21
CA ALA A 304 -1.80 -21.77 1.24
C ALA A 304 -2.75 -22.27 2.33
N ASP A 305 -2.35 -23.34 3.03
CA ASP A 305 -3.13 -23.89 4.15
C ASP A 305 -3.09 -22.96 5.37
N ASP A 306 -1.91 -22.41 5.65
CA ASP A 306 -1.66 -21.48 6.76
C ASP A 306 -0.94 -20.22 6.27
N TYR A 307 -1.58 -19.06 6.44
CA TYR A 307 -0.99 -17.76 6.14
C TYR A 307 -0.22 -17.16 7.32
N GLY A 308 -0.35 -17.73 8.52
CA GLY A 308 0.43 -17.33 9.70
C GLY A 308 1.93 -17.49 9.47
N GLN A 309 2.35 -18.51 8.72
CA GLN A 309 3.75 -18.74 8.37
C GLN A 309 4.42 -17.61 7.56
N PHE A 310 3.62 -16.78 6.90
CA PHE A 310 4.07 -15.65 6.08
C PHE A 310 4.03 -14.31 6.80
N VAL A 311 3.51 -14.27 8.03
CA VAL A 311 3.40 -13.06 8.85
C VAL A 311 4.38 -13.17 10.01
N ASN A 312 5.44 -12.39 9.98
CA ASN A 312 6.48 -12.41 11.00
C ASN A 312 6.39 -11.17 11.90
N PRO A 313 5.81 -11.28 13.11
CA PRO A 313 5.64 -10.18 14.02
C PRO A 313 6.93 -9.73 14.72
N GLU A 314 8.00 -10.53 14.71
CA GLU A 314 9.20 -10.29 15.50
C GLU A 314 9.93 -8.99 15.12
N PHE A 315 9.89 -8.60 13.84
CA PHE A 315 10.47 -7.34 13.38
C PHE A 315 9.69 -6.14 13.91
N ALA A 316 8.36 -6.17 13.76
CA ALA A 316 7.49 -5.10 14.25
C ALA A 316 7.52 -5.01 15.79
N LYS A 317 7.54 -6.16 16.49
CA LYS A 317 7.68 -6.22 17.95
C LYS A 317 8.98 -5.58 18.43
N ALA A 318 10.11 -5.94 17.82
CA ALA A 318 11.40 -5.32 18.14
C ALA A 318 11.44 -3.82 17.80
N ALA A 319 10.81 -3.40 16.70
CA ALA A 319 10.68 -1.99 16.31
C ALA A 319 9.82 -1.19 17.32
N ALA A 320 8.78 -1.81 17.86
CA ALA A 320 7.91 -1.24 18.88
C ALA A 320 8.54 -1.21 20.30
N GLY A 321 9.70 -1.84 20.51
CA GLY A 321 10.34 -1.93 21.82
C GLY A 321 9.62 -2.88 22.79
N LYS A 322 8.96 -3.92 22.27
CA LYS A 322 8.16 -4.89 23.03
C LYS A 322 8.78 -6.28 23.02
#